data_f54d3af512f297bad2c42668b60020b6
#
_entry.id   f54d3af512f297bad2c42668b60020b6
#
_cell.length_a   1.000
_cell.length_b   1.000
_cell.length_c   1.000
_cell.angle_alpha   90.00
_cell.angle_beta   90.00
_cell.angle_gamma   90.00
#
_symmetry.space_group_name_H-M   'P 1'
#
loop_
_entity.id
_entity.type
_entity.pdbx_description
1 polymer ?
#
loop_
_entity_poly.entity_id
_entity_poly.type
_entity_poly.pdbx_seq_one_letter_code
_entity_poly.pdbx_strand_id
1 'polypeptide(L)'
;MSRTVLSRTNPHEQGPSRELSRRGLLKAAGGLTAALAVGASAGTAAQAAPATFTHPGMLHASGELNRAKVRVAAGDDPWLSGWNRLTANGHSASTWNPNPQATIIRGGTGENYGTLYNDIHAAYQNALRSKIAGTTANGDAAVRILNAWSATLTTVTGNADRFLAAGIYGYQFANAAELMRGYSGFDLARFKTMMLNVFYPLNNQFLTVHNGACITNYWANWDLCNMNSILAIGILCDDAAKYDQAVNYFKTGAGNGSITHAVPFLYDSQGLAQWQESGRDQGHTMMGMGQMGAFCEMAWSQGEDLYGYDSNRFMKAAQYVAKYNLGQDVPFTTYTWGTGQSCAQQSHTAISSGSRGQVRPVWDILHYHYARRRGLSVPYITAMAESVRPEGGGGDYGTTSGGFDQLGFGTVMYAK
;
A
#
# COMPACT_ATOMS: atom_id res chain seq x y z
N MET A 1 -5.25 -6.58 -60.89
CA MET A 1 -4.32 -7.66 -61.22
C MET A 1 -4.01 -8.34 -59.89
N SER A 2 -4.71 -9.25 -59.48
CA SER A 2 -4.86 -10.72 -59.66
C SER A 2 -3.61 -11.53 -59.49
N ARG A 3 -3.73 -12.45 -58.60
CA ARG A 3 -3.06 -13.76 -58.39
C ARG A 3 -2.13 -13.85 -57.19
N THR A 4 -2.07 -14.94 -56.41
CA THR A 4 -2.86 -16.19 -56.29
C THR A 4 -2.30 -16.93 -55.07
N VAL A 5 -3.16 -17.57 -54.34
CA VAL A 5 -3.02 -18.57 -53.29
C VAL A 5 -2.07 -19.70 -53.64
N LEU A 6 -1.32 -20.23 -52.69
CA LEU A 6 -1.06 -21.67 -52.60
C LEU A 6 -0.89 -22.13 -51.14
N SER A 7 -1.80 -22.99 -50.77
CA SER A 7 -1.83 -23.89 -49.62
C SER A 7 -0.86 -25.05 -49.79
N ARG A 8 -0.29 -25.59 -48.72
CA ARG A 8 0.04 -26.99 -48.62
C ARG A 8 -0.05 -27.53 -47.20
N THR A 9 -0.69 -28.61 -47.12
CA THR A 9 -1.19 -29.49 -46.11
C THR A 9 -0.14 -30.32 -45.35
N ASN A 10 -0.52 -30.74 -44.16
CA ASN A 10 0.02 -31.75 -43.24
C ASN A 10 0.43 -33.06 -43.92
N PRO A 11 1.21 -33.96 -43.21
CA PRO A 11 0.48 -34.98 -42.45
C PRO A 11 1.10 -35.41 -41.09
N HIS A 12 0.21 -36.04 -40.34
CA HIS A 12 0.31 -36.85 -39.15
C HIS A 12 1.49 -37.82 -39.06
N GLU A 13 1.94 -38.08 -37.80
CA GLU A 13 2.12 -39.47 -37.33
C GLU A 13 1.96 -39.55 -35.80
N GLN A 14 1.21 -40.60 -35.41
CA GLN A 14 0.82 -40.96 -34.04
C GLN A 14 1.72 -42.09 -33.50
N GLY A 15 1.88 -42.11 -32.18
CA GLY A 15 1.88 -43.25 -31.30
C GLY A 15 3.23 -43.76 -30.75
N PRO A 16 3.26 -44.58 -29.70
CA PRO A 16 2.18 -45.03 -28.84
C PRO A 16 2.42 -44.86 -27.30
N SER A 17 1.33 -44.95 -26.57
CA SER A 17 1.18 -45.11 -25.13
C SER A 17 1.88 -46.35 -24.56
N ARG A 18 2.46 -46.23 -23.37
CA ARG A 18 2.71 -47.39 -22.48
C ARG A 18 2.24 -47.07 -21.06
N GLU A 19 1.11 -47.65 -20.68
CA GLU A 19 0.75 -47.96 -19.30
C GLU A 19 1.75 -48.97 -18.72
N LEU A 20 2.14 -48.78 -17.46
CA LEU A 20 2.61 -49.85 -16.62
C LEU A 20 2.07 -49.71 -15.19
N SER A 21 1.40 -50.73 -14.87
CA SER A 21 0.70 -51.25 -13.72
C SER A 21 1.43 -51.19 -12.38
N ARG A 22 0.58 -51.01 -11.35
CA ARG A 22 0.89 -51.24 -9.91
C ARG A 22 1.22 -52.71 -9.62
N ARG A 23 2.19 -52.97 -8.76
CA ARG A 23 2.27 -53.95 -7.65
C ARG A 23 3.65 -54.57 -7.46
N GLY A 24 4.05 -54.66 -6.20
CA GLY A 24 5.10 -55.59 -5.67
C GLY A 24 5.96 -54.89 -4.60
N LEU A 25 5.54 -54.89 -3.42
CA LEU A 25 5.84 -55.71 -2.21
C LEU A 25 7.31 -55.82 -1.75
N LEU A 26 7.56 -55.18 -0.61
CA LEU A 26 8.17 -55.60 0.67
C LEU A 26 9.43 -56.48 0.74
N LYS A 27 10.34 -56.02 1.62
CA LYS A 27 11.30 -56.64 2.58
C LYS A 27 12.75 -56.47 2.16
N ALA A 28 13.65 -55.95 2.98
CA ALA A 28 14.08 -56.37 4.30
C ALA A 28 15.11 -55.36 4.88
N ALA A 29 15.24 -55.43 6.17
CA ALA A 29 15.98 -54.63 7.13
C ALA A 29 17.53 -54.60 6.99
N GLY A 30 18.16 -53.57 7.58
CA GLY A 30 19.55 -53.60 7.96
C GLY A 30 20.20 -52.22 8.09
N GLY A 31 20.31 -51.72 9.29
CA GLY A 31 20.74 -50.42 9.75
C GLY A 31 22.06 -49.83 9.25
N LEU A 32 22.08 -48.54 9.34
CA LEU A 32 23.21 -47.73 9.92
C LEU A 32 22.72 -46.29 10.04
N THR A 33 22.69 -45.79 11.27
CA THR A 33 22.39 -44.43 11.64
C THR A 33 23.51 -43.50 11.20
N ALA A 34 23.21 -42.65 10.22
CA ALA A 34 23.94 -41.40 9.98
C ALA A 34 22.95 -40.25 10.18
N ALA A 35 23.05 -39.53 11.28
CA ALA A 35 22.29 -38.33 11.57
C ALA A 35 22.76 -37.22 10.64
N LEU A 36 22.07 -37.03 9.52
CA LEU A 36 22.10 -35.80 8.76
C LEU A 36 21.11 -34.83 9.43
N ALA A 37 21.64 -33.82 10.11
CA ALA A 37 20.85 -32.67 10.54
C ALA A 37 20.40 -31.95 9.29
N VAL A 38 19.21 -32.29 8.79
CA VAL A 38 18.47 -31.45 7.84
C VAL A 38 17.97 -30.25 8.65
N GLY A 39 18.63 -29.12 8.48
CA GLY A 39 18.12 -27.85 8.94
C GLY A 39 16.77 -27.62 8.27
N ALA A 40 15.69 -27.91 8.99
CA ALA A 40 14.36 -27.46 8.61
C ALA A 40 14.37 -25.94 8.65
N SER A 41 14.47 -25.30 7.48
CA SER A 41 14.00 -23.93 7.33
C SER A 41 12.52 -23.95 7.73
N ALA A 42 12.22 -23.46 8.92
CA ALA A 42 10.86 -23.19 9.34
C ALA A 42 10.30 -22.17 8.35
N GLY A 43 9.63 -22.65 7.32
CA GLY A 43 8.75 -21.82 6.51
C GLY A 43 7.75 -21.20 7.49
N THR A 44 7.78 -19.88 7.63
CA THR A 44 6.76 -19.16 8.37
C THR A 44 5.42 -19.52 7.77
N ALA A 45 4.61 -20.31 8.50
CA ALA A 45 3.25 -20.61 8.12
C ALA A 45 2.56 -19.27 7.84
N ALA A 46 1.83 -19.18 6.73
CA ALA A 46 1.01 -18.02 6.46
C ALA A 46 0.08 -17.84 7.66
N GLN A 47 0.19 -16.70 8.33
CA GLN A 47 -0.68 -16.38 9.44
C GLN A 47 -2.07 -16.12 8.86
N ALA A 48 -3.07 -16.87 9.30
CA ALA A 48 -4.45 -16.65 8.87
C ALA A 48 -4.93 -15.28 9.35
N ALA A 49 -5.92 -14.72 8.63
CA ALA A 49 -6.58 -13.50 9.06
C ALA A 49 -7.01 -13.58 10.53
N PRO A 50 -7.01 -12.44 11.25
CA PRO A 50 -7.48 -12.44 12.63
C PRO A 50 -8.92 -12.97 12.71
N ALA A 51 -9.22 -13.79 13.71
CA ALA A 51 -10.55 -14.35 13.92
C ALA A 51 -11.61 -13.23 14.16
N THR A 52 -11.15 -12.08 14.67
CA THR A 52 -11.95 -10.85 14.84
C THR A 52 -11.04 -9.65 14.54
N PHE A 53 -11.55 -8.69 13.76
CA PHE A 53 -10.82 -7.46 13.50
C PHE A 53 -10.87 -6.49 14.68
N THR A 54 -9.77 -5.78 14.90
CA THR A 54 -9.68 -4.69 15.88
C THR A 54 -10.18 -3.37 15.25
N HIS A 55 -10.99 -2.60 15.95
CA HIS A 55 -11.53 -1.31 15.51
C HIS A 55 -11.42 -0.19 16.57
N PRO A 56 -10.97 1.04 16.18
CA PRO A 56 -10.28 1.32 14.93
C PRO A 56 -8.97 0.56 14.88
N GLY A 57 -8.60 0.09 13.72
CA GLY A 57 -7.45 -0.80 13.58
C GLY A 57 -6.88 -0.82 12.16
N MET A 58 -6.76 0.35 11.52
CA MET A 58 -6.06 0.54 10.25
C MET A 58 -4.77 1.33 10.45
N LEU A 59 -4.60 2.48 9.80
CA LEU A 59 -3.45 3.36 10.04
C LEU A 59 -3.35 3.84 11.49
N HIS A 60 -4.49 3.93 12.17
CA HIS A 60 -4.56 4.41 13.56
C HIS A 60 -5.41 3.48 14.40
N ALA A 61 -4.79 2.92 15.43
CA ALA A 61 -5.47 2.16 16.46
C ALA A 61 -5.82 3.07 17.65
N SER A 62 -6.70 2.57 18.55
CA SER A 62 -7.13 3.32 19.73
C SER A 62 -5.96 3.82 20.60
N GLY A 63 -4.86 3.06 20.67
CA GLY A 63 -3.69 3.43 21.45
C GLY A 63 -2.97 4.67 20.90
N GLU A 64 -2.81 4.78 19.57
CA GLU A 64 -2.23 5.95 18.92
C GLU A 64 -3.11 7.19 19.09
N LEU A 65 -4.40 7.05 18.83
CA LEU A 65 -5.38 8.13 18.99
C LEU A 65 -5.39 8.67 20.41
N ASN A 66 -5.39 7.78 21.41
CA ASN A 66 -5.39 8.16 22.82
C ASN A 66 -4.07 8.85 23.22
N ARG A 67 -2.94 8.35 22.73
CA ARG A 67 -1.65 8.99 22.95
C ARG A 67 -1.61 10.40 22.35
N ALA A 68 -2.00 10.55 21.07
CA ALA A 68 -2.09 11.86 20.44
C ALA A 68 -2.97 12.83 21.23
N LYS A 69 -4.15 12.39 21.66
CA LYS A 69 -5.06 13.18 22.51
C LYS A 69 -4.39 13.66 23.79
N VAL A 70 -3.75 12.78 24.54
CA VAL A 70 -3.11 13.12 25.82
C VAL A 70 -1.94 14.08 25.60
N ARG A 71 -1.08 13.81 24.63
CA ARG A 71 0.13 14.58 24.37
C ARG A 71 -0.18 15.96 23.81
N VAL A 72 -1.13 16.06 22.88
CA VAL A 72 -1.59 17.38 22.36
C VAL A 72 -2.19 18.22 23.45
N ALA A 73 -3.05 17.62 24.33
CA ALA A 73 -3.64 18.34 25.46
C ALA A 73 -2.58 18.81 26.49
N ALA A 74 -1.50 18.05 26.64
CA ALA A 74 -0.38 18.43 27.53
C ALA A 74 0.53 19.50 26.92
N GLY A 75 0.42 19.80 25.63
CA GLY A 75 1.32 20.72 24.92
C GLY A 75 2.67 20.12 24.57
N ASP A 76 2.79 18.77 24.53
CA ASP A 76 4.05 18.08 24.33
C ASP A 76 4.44 18.06 22.84
N ASP A 77 5.69 18.35 22.53
CA ASP A 77 6.28 18.10 21.21
C ASP A 77 6.82 16.65 21.11
N PRO A 78 6.81 16.07 19.89
CA PRO A 78 6.46 16.68 18.60
C PRO A 78 4.96 16.63 18.25
N TRP A 79 4.11 16.12 19.14
CA TRP A 79 2.64 15.99 18.87
C TRP A 79 1.97 17.34 18.68
N LEU A 80 2.30 18.34 19.49
CA LEU A 80 1.74 19.68 19.37
C LEU A 80 2.11 20.32 18.03
N SER A 81 3.36 20.22 17.61
CA SER A 81 3.80 20.71 16.29
C SER A 81 3.05 20.02 15.14
N GLY A 82 2.87 18.70 15.20
CA GLY A 82 2.07 17.94 14.23
C GLY A 82 0.59 18.31 14.26
N TRP A 83 0.02 18.54 15.45
CA TRP A 83 -1.35 19.02 15.63
C TRP A 83 -1.57 20.39 15.03
N ASN A 84 -0.62 21.30 15.21
CA ASN A 84 -0.68 22.64 14.63
C ASN A 84 -0.67 22.60 13.10
N ARG A 85 0.11 21.67 12.50
CA ARG A 85 0.06 21.42 11.04
C ARG A 85 -1.33 20.94 10.60
N LEU A 86 -1.92 20.01 11.34
CA LEU A 86 -3.26 19.48 11.04
C LEU A 86 -4.33 20.58 11.12
N THR A 87 -4.33 21.35 12.19
CA THR A 87 -5.38 22.37 12.43
C THR A 87 -5.25 23.57 11.51
N ALA A 88 -4.06 23.87 11.00
CA ALA A 88 -3.81 24.94 10.03
C ALA A 88 -4.17 24.52 8.59
N ASN A 89 -4.35 23.23 8.30
CA ASN A 89 -4.67 22.76 6.96
C ASN A 89 -6.13 23.04 6.61
N GLY A 90 -6.39 23.62 5.44
CA GLY A 90 -7.74 23.98 5.00
C GLY A 90 -8.73 22.82 4.92
N HIS A 91 -8.25 21.60 4.63
CA HIS A 91 -9.11 20.40 4.62
C HIS A 91 -9.61 20.02 6.03
N SER A 92 -8.99 20.49 7.09
CA SER A 92 -9.42 20.24 8.46
C SER A 92 -10.57 21.13 8.95
N ALA A 93 -11.06 22.04 8.10
CA ALA A 93 -12.16 22.96 8.45
C ALA A 93 -13.48 22.19 8.60
N SER A 94 -14.19 22.35 9.73
CA SER A 94 -15.50 21.72 9.96
C SER A 94 -16.60 22.27 9.02
N THR A 95 -16.35 23.38 8.36
CA THR A 95 -17.22 24.00 7.36
C THR A 95 -17.02 23.44 5.95
N TRP A 96 -16.13 22.46 5.77
CA TRP A 96 -15.90 21.84 4.46
C TRP A 96 -17.19 21.28 3.86
N ASN A 97 -17.50 21.69 2.63
CA ASN A 97 -18.65 21.21 1.89
C ASN A 97 -18.20 20.12 0.90
N PRO A 98 -18.69 18.88 1.00
CA PRO A 98 -18.37 17.84 0.04
C PRO A 98 -18.95 18.12 -1.33
N ASN A 99 -18.24 17.63 -2.36
CA ASN A 99 -18.69 17.70 -3.76
C ASN A 99 -18.77 16.29 -4.38
N PRO A 100 -19.68 15.41 -3.89
CA PRO A 100 -19.77 14.04 -4.35
C PRO A 100 -20.22 13.95 -5.79
N GLN A 101 -19.62 13.01 -6.51
CA GLN A 101 -19.95 12.72 -7.91
C GLN A 101 -20.41 11.27 -8.05
N ALA A 102 -21.39 11.01 -8.92
CA ALA A 102 -21.83 9.65 -9.20
C ALA A 102 -20.75 8.84 -9.94
N THR A 103 -19.98 9.52 -10.79
CA THR A 103 -18.87 8.92 -11.54
C THR A 103 -17.58 9.71 -11.30
N ILE A 104 -16.54 9.02 -10.89
CA ILE A 104 -15.18 9.55 -10.84
C ILE A 104 -14.40 9.07 -12.05
N ILE A 105 -13.76 10.02 -12.74
CA ILE A 105 -12.96 9.78 -13.94
C ILE A 105 -11.52 10.17 -13.62
N ARG A 106 -10.59 9.21 -13.81
CA ARG A 106 -9.14 9.44 -13.78
C ARG A 106 -8.51 8.84 -15.03
N GLY A 107 -7.80 9.69 -15.79
CA GLY A 107 -7.25 9.37 -17.10
C GLY A 107 -8.27 9.51 -18.22
N GLY A 108 -8.05 10.47 -19.15
CA GLY A 108 -8.89 10.73 -20.30
C GLY A 108 -9.76 11.98 -20.16
N THR A 109 -10.79 12.04 -20.99
CA THR A 109 -11.63 13.23 -21.07
C THR A 109 -12.56 13.34 -19.86
N GLY A 110 -12.69 14.54 -19.31
CA GLY A 110 -13.65 14.84 -18.24
C GLY A 110 -13.15 14.43 -16.84
N GLU A 111 -11.84 14.34 -16.63
CA GLU A 111 -11.26 14.07 -15.32
C GLU A 111 -11.83 14.96 -14.22
N ASN A 112 -12.29 14.32 -13.14
CA ASN A 112 -12.87 14.98 -11.97
C ASN A 112 -12.40 14.37 -10.65
N TYR A 113 -11.42 13.45 -10.66
CA TYR A 113 -10.95 12.73 -9.49
C TYR A 113 -10.42 13.65 -8.37
N GLY A 114 -10.11 14.90 -8.71
CA GLY A 114 -9.73 15.92 -7.73
C GLY A 114 -10.80 16.18 -6.67
N THR A 115 -12.08 16.07 -7.03
CA THR A 115 -13.19 16.23 -6.07
C THR A 115 -13.13 15.14 -5.00
N LEU A 116 -12.85 13.90 -5.40
CA LEU A 116 -12.80 12.74 -4.50
C LEU A 116 -11.62 12.84 -3.52
N TYR A 117 -10.40 13.06 -4.00
CA TYR A 117 -9.26 13.07 -3.08
C TYR A 117 -9.28 14.25 -2.10
N ASN A 118 -9.78 15.42 -2.52
CA ASN A 118 -9.93 16.56 -1.61
C ASN A 118 -10.95 16.24 -0.50
N ASP A 119 -12.09 15.66 -0.85
CA ASP A 119 -13.12 15.30 0.13
C ASP A 119 -12.65 14.18 1.07
N ILE A 120 -11.91 13.20 0.58
CA ILE A 120 -11.28 12.16 1.42
C ILE A 120 -10.36 12.78 2.46
N HIS A 121 -9.48 13.70 2.03
CA HIS A 121 -8.56 14.37 2.95
C HIS A 121 -9.29 15.26 3.94
N ALA A 122 -10.37 15.92 3.53
CA ALA A 122 -11.22 16.67 4.44
C ALA A 122 -11.93 15.74 5.46
N ALA A 123 -12.47 14.60 5.02
CA ALA A 123 -13.07 13.64 5.94
C ALA A 123 -12.06 13.11 6.96
N TYR A 124 -10.87 12.71 6.49
CA TYR A 124 -9.81 12.18 7.35
C TYR A 124 -9.31 13.21 8.36
N GLN A 125 -9.00 14.43 7.94
CA GLN A 125 -8.48 15.47 8.83
C GLN A 125 -9.53 15.91 9.86
N ASN A 126 -10.80 16.01 9.47
CA ASN A 126 -11.88 16.29 10.39
C ASN A 126 -12.11 15.12 11.36
N ALA A 127 -11.99 13.87 10.91
CA ALA A 127 -12.06 12.70 11.79
C ALA A 127 -10.93 12.72 12.84
N LEU A 128 -9.68 13.02 12.44
CA LEU A 128 -8.57 13.15 13.39
C LEU A 128 -8.80 14.26 14.41
N ARG A 129 -9.28 15.45 13.99
CA ARG A 129 -9.60 16.54 14.91
C ARG A 129 -10.68 16.12 15.92
N SER A 130 -11.71 15.43 15.47
CA SER A 130 -12.75 14.90 16.35
C SER A 130 -12.19 13.89 17.36
N LYS A 131 -11.35 12.94 16.91
CA LYS A 131 -10.76 11.91 17.79
C LYS A 131 -9.74 12.46 18.78
N ILE A 132 -8.93 13.44 18.39
CA ILE A 132 -7.87 14.00 19.24
C ILE A 132 -8.40 15.08 20.17
N ALA A 133 -9.18 16.03 19.66
CA ALA A 133 -9.67 17.17 20.46
C ALA A 133 -11.12 16.98 20.95
N GLY A 134 -11.84 15.95 20.51
CA GLY A 134 -13.24 15.74 20.91
C GLY A 134 -14.23 16.73 20.29
N THR A 135 -13.85 17.42 19.19
CA THR A 135 -14.67 18.45 18.57
C THR A 135 -15.82 17.83 17.75
N THR A 136 -17.06 18.04 18.21
CA THR A 136 -18.27 17.51 17.55
C THR A 136 -18.44 18.06 16.15
N ALA A 137 -18.21 19.36 15.93
CA ALA A 137 -18.33 19.99 14.62
C ALA A 137 -17.44 19.33 13.55
N ASN A 138 -16.24 18.88 13.93
CA ASN A 138 -15.35 18.14 13.03
C ASN A 138 -15.85 16.69 12.80
N GLY A 139 -16.36 16.02 13.83
CA GLY A 139 -16.97 14.69 13.68
C GLY A 139 -18.16 14.72 12.73
N ASP A 140 -19.04 15.71 12.89
CA ASP A 140 -20.22 15.91 12.02
C ASP A 140 -19.78 16.24 10.57
N ALA A 141 -18.71 17.02 10.39
CA ALA A 141 -18.16 17.30 9.08
C ALA A 141 -17.63 16.04 8.40
N ALA A 142 -16.85 15.23 9.11
CA ALA A 142 -16.35 13.95 8.57
C ALA A 142 -17.50 13.03 8.15
N VAL A 143 -18.49 12.86 9.00
CA VAL A 143 -19.67 12.01 8.71
C VAL A 143 -20.50 12.57 7.55
N ARG A 144 -20.68 13.89 7.47
CA ARG A 144 -21.37 14.53 6.33
C ARG A 144 -20.71 14.20 5.02
N ILE A 145 -19.36 14.27 4.94
CA ILE A 145 -18.59 13.95 3.74
C ILE A 145 -18.74 12.46 3.38
N LEU A 146 -18.50 11.57 4.35
CA LEU A 146 -18.56 10.11 4.14
C LEU A 146 -19.97 9.67 3.69
N ASN A 147 -21.01 10.22 4.30
CA ASN A 147 -22.40 9.92 3.93
C ASN A 147 -22.77 10.46 2.54
N ALA A 148 -22.32 11.67 2.20
CA ALA A 148 -22.59 12.25 0.88
C ALA A 148 -21.99 11.40 -0.25
N TRP A 149 -20.74 10.97 -0.10
CA TRP A 149 -20.09 10.12 -1.09
C TRP A 149 -20.70 8.72 -1.15
N SER A 150 -20.97 8.07 -0.02
CA SER A 150 -21.57 6.73 -0.04
C SER A 150 -23.00 6.70 -0.56
N ALA A 151 -23.70 7.85 -0.56
CA ALA A 151 -25.01 7.97 -1.17
C ALA A 151 -24.96 8.23 -2.69
N THR A 152 -23.83 8.71 -3.22
CA THR A 152 -23.76 9.25 -4.58
C THR A 152 -22.84 8.45 -5.50
N LEU A 153 -21.65 8.04 -5.04
CA LEU A 153 -20.63 7.40 -5.87
C LEU A 153 -21.04 5.98 -6.28
N THR A 154 -21.13 5.76 -7.58
CA THR A 154 -21.48 4.45 -8.16
C THR A 154 -20.40 3.91 -9.10
N THR A 155 -19.51 4.75 -9.61
CA THR A 155 -18.56 4.34 -10.65
C THR A 155 -17.23 5.08 -10.51
N VAL A 156 -16.12 4.33 -10.65
CA VAL A 156 -14.79 4.86 -10.91
C VAL A 156 -14.35 4.35 -12.28
N THR A 157 -13.95 5.25 -13.18
CA THR A 157 -13.64 4.93 -14.58
C THR A 157 -12.50 5.79 -15.13
N GLY A 158 -12.19 5.65 -16.42
CA GLY A 158 -11.12 6.33 -17.13
C GLY A 158 -10.24 5.34 -17.92
N ASN A 159 -9.04 5.77 -18.27
CA ASN A 159 -8.03 4.87 -18.85
C ASN A 159 -7.46 3.92 -17.77
N ALA A 160 -6.22 3.45 -17.91
CA ALA A 160 -5.57 2.60 -16.87
C ALA A 160 -5.53 3.30 -15.49
N ASP A 161 -5.48 4.63 -15.45
CA ASP A 161 -5.39 5.39 -14.18
C ASP A 161 -6.61 5.22 -13.26
N ARG A 162 -7.73 4.66 -13.77
CA ARG A 162 -8.86 4.25 -12.92
C ARG A 162 -8.43 3.27 -11.81
N PHE A 163 -7.42 2.44 -12.06
CA PHE A 163 -6.88 1.51 -11.04
C PHE A 163 -6.06 2.23 -9.98
N LEU A 164 -5.33 3.31 -10.35
CA LEU A 164 -4.71 4.19 -9.35
C LEU A 164 -5.76 4.92 -8.51
N ALA A 165 -6.84 5.39 -9.14
CA ALA A 165 -7.95 6.01 -8.40
C ALA A 165 -8.57 5.02 -7.40
N ALA A 166 -8.89 3.81 -7.85
CA ALA A 166 -9.47 2.79 -6.99
C ALA A 166 -8.51 2.37 -5.85
N GLY A 167 -7.23 2.25 -6.15
CA GLY A 167 -6.22 1.85 -5.16
C GLY A 167 -5.93 2.95 -4.15
N ILE A 168 -5.42 4.10 -4.60
CA ILE A 168 -4.97 5.19 -3.73
C ILE A 168 -6.12 5.76 -2.91
N TYR A 169 -7.24 6.06 -3.58
CA TYR A 169 -8.37 6.69 -2.89
C TYR A 169 -9.18 5.67 -2.09
N GLY A 170 -9.22 4.40 -2.52
CA GLY A 170 -9.90 3.34 -1.80
C GLY A 170 -9.35 3.13 -0.39
N TYR A 171 -8.03 2.96 -0.22
CA TYR A 171 -7.48 2.76 1.12
C TYR A 171 -7.57 4.01 1.99
N GLN A 172 -7.38 5.20 1.39
CA GLN A 172 -7.49 6.47 2.13
C GLN A 172 -8.91 6.70 2.64
N PHE A 173 -9.90 6.42 1.78
CA PHE A 173 -11.30 6.59 2.13
C PHE A 173 -11.76 5.61 3.21
N ALA A 174 -11.34 4.34 3.12
CA ALA A 174 -11.61 3.35 4.15
C ALA A 174 -11.01 3.75 5.51
N ASN A 175 -9.79 4.32 5.52
CA ASN A 175 -9.15 4.81 6.75
C ASN A 175 -9.92 5.99 7.38
N ALA A 176 -10.41 6.93 6.56
CA ALA A 176 -11.26 8.02 7.06
C ALA A 176 -12.57 7.50 7.68
N ALA A 177 -13.20 6.52 7.02
CA ALA A 177 -14.43 5.89 7.50
C ALA A 177 -14.22 5.09 8.79
N GLU A 178 -13.11 4.38 8.89
CA GLU A 178 -12.77 3.59 10.09
C GLU A 178 -12.66 4.46 11.34
N LEU A 179 -12.07 5.65 11.22
CA LEU A 179 -12.02 6.60 12.33
C LEU A 179 -13.41 7.02 12.81
N MET A 180 -14.39 7.02 11.93
CA MET A 180 -15.77 7.42 12.28
C MET A 180 -16.68 6.24 12.60
N ARG A 181 -16.18 5.00 12.62
CA ARG A 181 -16.93 3.82 13.04
C ARG A 181 -17.58 4.07 14.41
N GLY A 182 -18.90 3.83 14.50
CA GLY A 182 -19.68 4.07 15.70
C GLY A 182 -20.02 5.54 16.02
N TYR A 183 -19.61 6.50 15.18
CA TYR A 183 -20.05 7.88 15.34
C TYR A 183 -21.52 8.05 14.95
N SER A 184 -22.27 8.81 15.77
CA SER A 184 -23.71 9.03 15.53
C SER A 184 -23.98 9.63 14.16
N GLY A 185 -24.95 9.10 13.43
CA GLY A 185 -25.34 9.55 12.10
C GLY A 185 -24.45 9.04 10.94
N PHE A 186 -23.40 8.29 11.21
CA PHE A 186 -22.62 7.66 10.14
C PHE A 186 -23.29 6.39 9.63
N ASP A 187 -23.70 6.38 8.34
CA ASP A 187 -24.22 5.20 7.66
C ASP A 187 -23.08 4.30 7.17
N LEU A 188 -22.45 3.61 8.12
CA LEU A 188 -21.34 2.70 7.86
C LEU A 188 -21.75 1.55 6.94
N ALA A 189 -23.00 1.08 7.01
CA ALA A 189 -23.46 -0.04 6.17
C ALA A 189 -23.50 0.35 4.70
N ARG A 190 -24.03 1.52 4.37
CA ARG A 190 -24.03 2.06 3.01
C ARG A 190 -22.61 2.35 2.54
N PHE A 191 -21.75 2.88 3.41
CA PHE A 191 -20.35 3.13 3.07
C PHE A 191 -19.60 1.83 2.73
N LYS A 192 -19.75 0.77 3.54
CA LYS A 192 -19.21 -0.56 3.25
C LYS A 192 -19.69 -1.07 1.88
N THR A 193 -20.97 -0.93 1.59
CA THR A 193 -21.57 -1.34 0.29
C THR A 193 -20.91 -0.60 -0.88
N MET A 194 -20.69 0.72 -0.76
CA MET A 194 -20.00 1.50 -1.79
C MET A 194 -18.56 0.98 -2.00
N MET A 195 -17.81 0.74 -0.92
CA MET A 195 -16.43 0.23 -1.02
C MET A 195 -16.36 -1.13 -1.72
N LEU A 196 -17.29 -2.03 -1.39
CA LEU A 196 -17.36 -3.37 -1.98
C LEU A 196 -17.79 -3.35 -3.46
N ASN A 197 -18.67 -2.43 -3.86
CA ASN A 197 -19.24 -2.42 -5.21
C ASN A 197 -18.47 -1.54 -6.19
N VAL A 198 -17.77 -0.51 -5.72
CA VAL A 198 -17.10 0.49 -6.57
C VAL A 198 -15.58 0.30 -6.59
N PHE A 199 -14.95 0.15 -5.43
CA PHE A 199 -13.49 0.10 -5.32
C PHE A 199 -12.94 -1.33 -5.44
N TYR A 200 -13.47 -2.27 -4.67
CA TYR A 200 -12.96 -3.64 -4.63
C TYR A 200 -12.92 -4.33 -6.00
N PRO A 201 -13.93 -4.23 -6.89
CA PRO A 201 -13.88 -4.90 -8.19
C PRO A 201 -12.71 -4.44 -9.05
N LEU A 202 -12.40 -3.13 -9.05
CA LEU A 202 -11.26 -2.59 -9.79
C LEU A 202 -9.94 -3.03 -9.17
N ASN A 203 -9.81 -2.97 -7.84
CA ASN A 203 -8.60 -3.41 -7.15
C ASN A 203 -8.32 -4.90 -7.43
N ASN A 204 -9.34 -5.74 -7.31
CA ASN A 204 -9.23 -7.17 -7.59
C ASN A 204 -8.90 -7.45 -9.06
N GLN A 205 -9.57 -6.77 -9.99
CA GLN A 205 -9.27 -6.89 -11.42
C GLN A 205 -7.81 -6.53 -11.71
N PHE A 206 -7.29 -5.44 -11.12
CA PHE A 206 -5.91 -5.06 -11.34
C PHE A 206 -4.94 -6.15 -10.87
N LEU A 207 -5.07 -6.62 -9.63
CA LEU A 207 -4.15 -7.62 -9.07
C LEU A 207 -4.24 -9.00 -9.75
N THR A 208 -5.36 -9.31 -10.40
CA THR A 208 -5.55 -10.62 -11.07
C THR A 208 -5.16 -10.63 -12.54
N VAL A 209 -5.37 -9.54 -13.27
CA VAL A 209 -5.15 -9.50 -14.74
C VAL A 209 -4.29 -8.33 -15.22
N HIS A 210 -3.81 -7.45 -14.34
CA HIS A 210 -2.92 -6.32 -14.64
C HIS A 210 -3.32 -5.56 -15.90
N ASN A 211 -4.64 -5.27 -16.05
CA ASN A 211 -5.20 -4.58 -17.22
C ASN A 211 -4.81 -5.24 -18.57
N GLY A 212 -4.56 -6.55 -18.58
CA GLY A 212 -4.15 -7.31 -19.77
C GLY A 212 -2.71 -7.08 -20.22
N ALA A 213 -1.89 -6.42 -19.41
CA ALA A 213 -0.46 -6.22 -19.68
C ALA A 213 0.40 -7.34 -19.06
N CYS A 214 1.67 -7.35 -19.43
CA CYS A 214 2.67 -8.19 -18.77
C CYS A 214 2.68 -7.94 -17.27
N ILE A 215 2.92 -8.97 -16.48
CA ILE A 215 2.91 -8.89 -15.02
C ILE A 215 3.90 -7.84 -14.48
N THR A 216 5.00 -7.58 -15.17
CA THR A 216 6.01 -6.59 -14.79
C THR A 216 5.79 -5.21 -15.41
N ASN A 217 4.75 -5.00 -16.23
CA ASN A 217 4.52 -3.74 -16.95
C ASN A 217 4.25 -2.57 -16.02
N TYR A 218 3.45 -2.80 -14.98
CA TYR A 218 3.11 -1.76 -14.03
C TYR A 218 4.14 -1.71 -12.90
N TRP A 219 4.45 -0.49 -12.45
CA TRP A 219 5.38 -0.24 -11.36
C TRP A 219 4.82 -0.69 -10.01
N ALA A 220 5.70 -0.89 -9.02
CA ALA A 220 5.32 -1.35 -7.68
C ALA A 220 4.17 -0.56 -7.06
N ASN A 221 4.14 0.76 -7.25
CA ASN A 221 3.09 1.62 -6.69
C ASN A 221 1.67 1.25 -7.15
N TRP A 222 1.51 0.68 -8.36
CA TRP A 222 0.20 0.26 -8.88
C TRP A 222 -0.35 -0.94 -8.13
N ASP A 223 0.46 -1.97 -7.93
CA ASP A 223 0.05 -3.13 -7.12
C ASP A 223 -0.17 -2.72 -5.67
N LEU A 224 0.76 -1.92 -5.11
CA LEU A 224 0.71 -1.49 -3.71
C LEU A 224 -0.57 -0.73 -3.37
N CYS A 225 -0.98 0.24 -4.18
CA CYS A 225 -2.20 0.98 -3.89
C CYS A 225 -3.45 0.08 -3.95
N ASN A 226 -3.51 -0.86 -4.91
CA ASN A 226 -4.62 -1.79 -5.01
C ASN A 226 -4.63 -2.81 -3.86
N MET A 227 -3.46 -3.32 -3.44
CA MET A 227 -3.32 -4.15 -2.23
C MET A 227 -3.78 -3.42 -0.97
N ASN A 228 -3.34 -2.16 -0.79
CA ASN A 228 -3.76 -1.30 0.33
C ASN A 228 -5.28 -1.16 0.39
N SER A 229 -5.91 -0.93 -0.76
CA SER A 229 -7.36 -0.78 -0.84
C SER A 229 -8.09 -2.08 -0.46
N ILE A 230 -7.64 -3.24 -0.96
CA ILE A 230 -8.23 -4.53 -0.60
C ILE A 230 -8.06 -4.81 0.90
N LEU A 231 -6.86 -4.59 1.46
CA LEU A 231 -6.60 -4.77 2.89
C LEU A 231 -7.53 -3.89 3.75
N ALA A 232 -7.60 -2.61 3.41
CA ALA A 232 -8.44 -1.65 4.12
C ALA A 232 -9.94 -2.00 4.03
N ILE A 233 -10.41 -2.44 2.86
CA ILE A 233 -11.79 -2.93 2.67
C ILE A 233 -12.03 -4.20 3.48
N GLY A 234 -11.08 -5.13 3.51
CA GLY A 234 -11.14 -6.34 4.34
C GLY A 234 -11.36 -6.00 5.82
N ILE A 235 -10.54 -5.09 6.36
CA ILE A 235 -10.66 -4.64 7.75
C ILE A 235 -11.98 -3.88 7.97
N LEU A 236 -12.30 -2.89 7.12
CA LEU A 236 -13.51 -2.08 7.26
C LEU A 236 -14.78 -2.93 7.27
N CYS A 237 -14.83 -3.97 6.43
CA CYS A 237 -16.00 -4.81 6.22
C CYS A 237 -16.05 -6.06 7.10
N ASP A 238 -15.03 -6.30 7.91
CA ASP A 238 -14.87 -7.53 8.70
C ASP A 238 -14.78 -8.79 7.78
N ASP A 239 -14.09 -8.66 6.63
CA ASP A 239 -13.98 -9.67 5.58
C ASP A 239 -12.56 -10.27 5.57
N ALA A 240 -12.41 -11.41 6.26
CA ALA A 240 -11.16 -12.14 6.38
C ALA A 240 -10.59 -12.59 5.02
N ALA A 241 -11.47 -12.94 4.05
CA ALA A 241 -11.01 -13.40 2.73
C ALA A 241 -10.31 -12.27 1.95
N LYS A 242 -10.79 -11.03 2.05
CA LYS A 242 -10.14 -9.88 1.42
C LYS A 242 -8.85 -9.49 2.13
N TYR A 243 -8.84 -9.57 3.46
CA TYR A 243 -7.61 -9.37 4.24
C TYR A 243 -6.53 -10.37 3.80
N ASP A 244 -6.85 -11.66 3.80
CA ASP A 244 -5.94 -12.73 3.38
C ASP A 244 -5.50 -12.58 1.93
N GLN A 245 -6.40 -12.18 1.03
CA GLN A 245 -6.07 -11.89 -0.37
C GLN A 245 -4.95 -10.85 -0.47
N ALA A 246 -5.06 -9.74 0.24
CA ALA A 246 -4.07 -8.67 0.20
C ALA A 246 -2.75 -9.11 0.85
N VAL A 247 -2.78 -9.76 2.01
CA VAL A 247 -1.60 -10.26 2.71
C VAL A 247 -0.86 -11.33 1.91
N ASN A 248 -1.58 -12.26 1.30
CA ASN A 248 -0.99 -13.27 0.43
C ASN A 248 -0.35 -12.64 -0.81
N TYR A 249 -1.00 -11.63 -1.41
CA TYR A 249 -0.40 -10.91 -2.52
C TYR A 249 0.88 -10.16 -2.11
N PHE A 250 0.88 -9.52 -0.95
CA PHE A 250 2.11 -8.91 -0.40
C PHE A 250 3.24 -9.93 -0.30
N LYS A 251 2.97 -11.13 0.21
CA LYS A 251 3.99 -12.16 0.45
C LYS A 251 4.46 -12.84 -0.84
N THR A 252 3.54 -13.17 -1.74
CA THR A 252 3.79 -14.10 -2.85
C THR A 252 3.15 -13.68 -4.18
N GLY A 253 2.60 -12.48 -4.27
CA GLY A 253 2.00 -11.97 -5.51
C GLY A 253 3.00 -11.90 -6.64
N ALA A 254 2.51 -12.07 -7.87
CA ALA A 254 3.36 -12.09 -9.06
C ALA A 254 3.77 -10.69 -9.55
N GLY A 255 3.03 -9.65 -9.17
CA GLY A 255 3.28 -8.27 -9.61
C GLY A 255 4.34 -7.55 -8.80
N ASN A 256 4.74 -6.41 -9.30
CA ASN A 256 5.87 -5.62 -8.77
C ASN A 256 5.65 -5.03 -7.36
N GLY A 257 4.42 -5.05 -6.84
CA GLY A 257 4.15 -4.59 -5.47
C GLY A 257 4.30 -5.65 -4.39
N SER A 258 4.45 -6.94 -4.72
CA SER A 258 4.78 -7.95 -3.72
C SER A 258 6.19 -7.73 -3.18
N ILE A 259 6.45 -8.12 -1.94
CA ILE A 259 7.65 -7.70 -1.22
C ILE A 259 8.98 -8.06 -1.93
N THR A 260 9.07 -9.23 -2.54
CA THR A 260 10.28 -9.67 -3.24
C THR A 260 10.46 -9.00 -4.60
N HIS A 261 9.37 -8.60 -5.26
CA HIS A 261 9.43 -7.88 -6.53
C HIS A 261 9.57 -6.36 -6.32
N ALA A 262 8.95 -5.81 -5.29
CA ALA A 262 9.13 -4.39 -4.92
C ALA A 262 10.56 -4.11 -4.42
N VAL A 263 11.22 -5.12 -3.85
CA VAL A 263 12.59 -5.04 -3.34
C VAL A 263 13.45 -6.17 -3.93
N PRO A 264 13.81 -6.09 -5.22
CA PRO A 264 14.40 -7.22 -5.94
C PRO A 264 15.85 -7.54 -5.55
N PHE A 265 16.63 -6.56 -5.07
CA PHE A 265 18.05 -6.75 -4.80
C PHE A 265 18.42 -6.38 -3.37
N LEU A 266 19.08 -7.30 -2.66
CA LEU A 266 19.58 -7.12 -1.29
C LEU A 266 21.07 -6.80 -1.31
N TYR A 267 21.47 -5.82 -0.49
CA TYR A 267 22.85 -5.45 -0.21
C TYR A 267 23.11 -5.65 1.28
N ASP A 268 23.03 -6.90 1.74
CA ASP A 268 23.00 -7.28 3.17
C ASP A 268 24.22 -6.80 3.94
N SER A 269 25.42 -6.80 3.32
CA SER A 269 26.63 -6.27 3.94
C SER A 269 26.55 -4.79 4.32
N GLN A 270 25.62 -4.05 3.70
CA GLN A 270 25.38 -2.63 3.97
C GLN A 270 24.06 -2.39 4.73
N GLY A 271 23.25 -3.42 4.97
CA GLY A 271 21.90 -3.28 5.54
C GLY A 271 20.93 -2.52 4.61
N LEU A 272 21.14 -2.59 3.30
CA LEU A 272 20.37 -1.87 2.28
C LEU A 272 19.71 -2.85 1.30
N ALA A 273 18.67 -2.37 0.60
CA ALA A 273 18.04 -3.11 -0.49
C ALA A 273 17.48 -2.15 -1.54
N GLN A 274 17.61 -2.48 -2.81
CA GLN A 274 17.14 -1.65 -3.92
C GLN A 274 15.62 -1.74 -4.06
N TRP A 275 14.96 -0.58 -4.11
CA TRP A 275 13.55 -0.48 -4.47
C TRP A 275 13.36 -0.56 -5.97
N GLN A 276 12.33 -1.25 -6.42
CA GLN A 276 12.06 -1.55 -7.83
C GLN A 276 12.01 -0.29 -8.72
N GLU A 277 11.44 0.81 -8.23
CA GLU A 277 11.30 2.05 -8.98
C GLU A 277 12.52 3.00 -8.88
N SER A 278 13.60 2.60 -8.19
CA SER A 278 14.76 3.47 -7.96
C SER A 278 15.45 3.94 -9.25
N GLY A 279 15.37 3.17 -10.31
CA GLY A 279 15.85 3.58 -11.63
C GLY A 279 14.89 4.46 -12.43
N ARG A 280 13.62 4.53 -12.01
CA ARG A 280 12.58 5.33 -12.64
C ARG A 280 12.66 6.81 -12.22
N ASP A 281 12.35 7.10 -10.97
CA ASP A 281 12.49 8.38 -10.31
C ASP A 281 12.27 8.26 -8.79
N GLN A 282 12.69 9.30 -8.03
CA GLN A 282 12.60 9.27 -6.59
C GLN A 282 11.22 9.69 -6.06
N GLY A 283 10.43 10.39 -6.85
CA GLY A 283 9.04 10.73 -6.49
C GLY A 283 8.17 9.49 -6.33
N HIS A 284 8.17 8.60 -7.34
CA HIS A 284 7.45 7.33 -7.29
C HIS A 284 8.08 6.36 -6.28
N THR A 285 9.41 6.36 -6.16
CA THR A 285 10.12 5.59 -5.13
C THR A 285 9.62 5.96 -3.72
N MET A 286 9.50 7.24 -3.40
CA MET A 286 8.96 7.68 -2.10
C MET A 286 7.46 7.41 -1.95
N MET A 287 6.69 7.51 -3.03
CA MET A 287 5.29 7.08 -3.03
C MET A 287 5.17 5.60 -2.62
N GLY A 288 6.05 4.75 -3.16
CA GLY A 288 6.13 3.34 -2.78
C GLY A 288 6.45 3.13 -1.30
N MET A 289 7.36 3.94 -0.73
CA MET A 289 7.64 3.90 0.72
C MET A 289 6.40 4.18 1.55
N GLY A 290 5.64 5.21 1.18
CA GLY A 290 4.38 5.55 1.87
C GLY A 290 3.31 4.47 1.74
N GLN A 291 3.15 3.89 0.56
CA GLN A 291 2.16 2.84 0.32
C GLN A 291 2.51 1.53 1.03
N MET A 292 3.78 1.10 0.96
CA MET A 292 4.23 -0.10 1.68
C MET A 292 4.16 0.12 3.20
N GLY A 293 4.52 1.32 3.69
CA GLY A 293 4.38 1.70 5.09
C GLY A 293 2.92 1.64 5.56
N ALA A 294 1.99 2.18 4.76
CA ALA A 294 0.56 2.13 5.06
C ALA A 294 0.04 0.68 5.11
N PHE A 295 0.46 -0.17 4.16
CA PHE A 295 0.10 -1.59 4.16
C PHE A 295 0.54 -2.30 5.43
N CYS A 296 1.82 -2.14 5.76
CA CYS A 296 2.40 -2.77 6.94
C CYS A 296 1.78 -2.23 8.24
N GLU A 297 1.43 -0.95 8.33
CA GLU A 297 0.80 -0.37 9.53
C GLU A 297 -0.63 -0.88 9.73
N MET A 298 -1.41 -1.00 8.66
CA MET A 298 -2.75 -1.58 8.74
C MET A 298 -2.71 -3.05 9.19
N ALA A 299 -1.76 -3.83 8.68
CA ALA A 299 -1.55 -5.21 9.14
C ALA A 299 -1.08 -5.26 10.60
N TRP A 300 -0.14 -4.39 10.98
CA TRP A 300 0.35 -4.27 12.36
C TRP A 300 -0.79 -3.98 13.34
N SER A 301 -1.70 -3.08 12.99
CA SER A 301 -2.87 -2.76 13.80
C SER A 301 -3.83 -3.94 13.99
N GLN A 302 -3.74 -4.94 13.12
CA GLN A 302 -4.46 -6.21 13.21
C GLN A 302 -3.64 -7.33 13.86
N GLY A 303 -2.41 -7.03 14.33
CA GLY A 303 -1.56 -8.00 15.02
C GLY A 303 -0.60 -8.77 14.12
N GLU A 304 -0.50 -8.45 12.83
CA GLU A 304 0.41 -9.11 11.89
C GLU A 304 1.62 -8.22 11.55
N ASP A 305 2.85 -8.69 11.87
CA ASP A 305 4.10 -7.97 11.62
C ASP A 305 4.61 -8.20 10.19
N LEU A 306 4.09 -7.43 9.25
CA LEU A 306 4.61 -7.42 7.87
C LEU A 306 5.81 -6.48 7.68
N TYR A 307 6.06 -5.56 8.59
CA TYR A 307 7.27 -4.75 8.60
C TYR A 307 8.54 -5.61 8.77
N GLY A 308 8.47 -6.63 9.64
CA GLY A 308 9.56 -7.57 9.90
C GLY A 308 9.69 -8.69 8.86
N TYR A 309 8.75 -8.80 7.94
CA TYR A 309 8.70 -9.90 6.98
C TYR A 309 9.98 -10.00 6.15
N ASP A 310 10.39 -11.23 5.83
CA ASP A 310 11.58 -11.56 5.05
C ASP A 310 12.85 -10.84 5.58
N SER A 311 13.12 -11.01 6.86
CA SER A 311 14.32 -10.44 7.53
C SER A 311 14.40 -8.91 7.39
N ASN A 312 13.27 -8.23 7.62
CA ASN A 312 13.14 -6.78 7.49
C ASN A 312 13.48 -6.25 6.08
N ARG A 313 13.08 -6.96 5.02
CA ARG A 313 13.37 -6.57 3.63
C ARG A 313 12.92 -5.14 3.34
N PHE A 314 11.72 -4.75 3.79
CA PHE A 314 11.21 -3.39 3.61
C PHE A 314 12.05 -2.33 4.35
N MET A 315 12.51 -2.61 5.57
CA MET A 315 13.41 -1.70 6.32
C MET A 315 14.69 -1.40 5.53
N LYS A 316 15.31 -2.45 4.96
CA LYS A 316 16.52 -2.29 4.15
C LYS A 316 16.27 -1.42 2.92
N ALA A 317 15.11 -1.59 2.26
CA ALA A 317 14.71 -0.75 1.13
C ALA A 317 14.46 0.71 1.56
N ALA A 318 13.78 0.94 2.68
CA ALA A 318 13.54 2.27 3.20
C ALA A 318 14.85 2.97 3.61
N GLN A 319 15.82 2.24 4.19
CA GLN A 319 17.17 2.76 4.47
C GLN A 319 17.90 3.16 3.18
N TYR A 320 17.78 2.35 2.11
CA TYR A 320 18.37 2.64 0.80
C TYR A 320 17.78 3.92 0.20
N VAL A 321 16.45 4.02 0.17
CA VAL A 321 15.74 5.18 -0.38
C VAL A 321 16.07 6.44 0.43
N ALA A 322 16.04 6.35 1.76
CA ALA A 322 16.39 7.46 2.65
C ALA A 322 17.83 7.93 2.40
N LYS A 323 18.80 7.01 2.39
CA LYS A 323 20.21 7.32 2.15
C LYS A 323 20.42 8.10 0.86
N TYR A 324 19.83 7.61 -0.26
CA TYR A 324 19.98 8.26 -1.55
C TYR A 324 19.35 9.66 -1.57
N ASN A 325 18.18 9.82 -0.98
CA ASN A 325 17.47 11.09 -0.96
C ASN A 325 18.06 12.10 0.06
N LEU A 326 18.88 11.65 1.01
CA LEU A 326 19.75 12.49 1.86
C LEU A 326 21.05 12.91 1.14
N GLY A 327 21.19 12.66 -0.16
CA GLY A 327 22.36 13.09 -0.96
C GLY A 327 23.53 12.12 -0.97
N GLN A 328 23.41 10.92 -0.36
CA GLN A 328 24.46 9.92 -0.31
C GLN A 328 24.28 8.87 -1.42
N ASP A 329 25.38 8.31 -1.90
CA ASP A 329 25.34 7.27 -2.92
C ASP A 329 24.96 5.92 -2.35
N VAL A 330 24.32 5.11 -3.19
CA VAL A 330 23.88 3.74 -2.90
C VAL A 330 24.29 2.82 -4.08
N PRO A 331 24.48 1.52 -3.83
CA PRO A 331 24.70 0.57 -4.93
C PRO A 331 23.44 0.45 -5.79
N PHE A 332 23.63 0.14 -7.08
CA PHE A 332 22.53 -0.09 -8.01
C PHE A 332 22.83 -1.32 -8.88
N THR A 333 21.89 -2.23 -8.92
CA THR A 333 21.88 -3.39 -9.81
C THR A 333 20.91 -3.14 -10.95
N THR A 334 21.32 -3.40 -12.19
CA THR A 334 20.45 -3.27 -13.36
C THR A 334 19.13 -3.98 -13.14
N TYR A 335 18.03 -3.23 -13.28
CA TYR A 335 16.68 -3.76 -13.18
C TYR A 335 16.07 -3.88 -14.58
N THR A 336 15.58 -5.07 -14.92
CA THR A 336 14.92 -5.36 -16.21
C THR A 336 13.46 -5.77 -15.99
N TRP A 337 12.58 -5.35 -16.91
CA TRP A 337 11.16 -5.69 -16.87
C TRP A 337 10.58 -5.80 -18.28
N GLY A 338 9.44 -6.46 -18.42
CA GLY A 338 8.66 -6.48 -19.65
C GLY A 338 7.57 -5.42 -19.64
N THR A 339 7.35 -4.75 -20.78
CA THR A 339 6.31 -3.73 -20.93
C THR A 339 5.28 -4.10 -21.99
N GLY A 340 4.08 -3.53 -21.88
CA GLY A 340 2.96 -3.77 -22.79
C GLY A 340 2.39 -5.17 -22.68
N GLN A 341 1.66 -5.58 -23.68
CA GLN A 341 1.09 -6.94 -23.76
C GLN A 341 2.07 -7.96 -24.35
N SER A 342 3.03 -7.50 -25.16
CA SER A 342 4.06 -8.35 -25.80
C SER A 342 5.29 -8.59 -24.92
N CYS A 343 5.35 -8.04 -23.71
CA CYS A 343 6.48 -8.12 -22.79
C CYS A 343 7.81 -7.62 -23.38
N ALA A 344 7.77 -6.55 -24.14
CA ALA A 344 8.97 -5.91 -24.68
C ALA A 344 9.93 -5.53 -23.53
N GLN A 345 11.16 -6.03 -23.59
CA GLN A 345 12.13 -5.88 -22.51
C GLN A 345 12.63 -4.43 -22.40
N GLN A 346 12.66 -3.93 -21.18
CA GLN A 346 13.22 -2.64 -20.80
C GLN A 346 14.23 -2.84 -19.66
N SER A 347 15.14 -1.87 -19.46
CA SER A 347 16.07 -1.91 -18.34
C SER A 347 16.46 -0.51 -17.87
N HIS A 348 16.66 -0.40 -16.54
CA HIS A 348 17.38 0.70 -15.92
C HIS A 348 18.75 0.21 -15.49
N THR A 349 19.80 0.87 -15.97
CA THR A 349 21.20 0.52 -15.68
C THR A 349 21.82 1.38 -14.57
N ALA A 350 21.11 2.43 -14.13
CA ALA A 350 21.53 3.34 -13.08
C ALA A 350 20.34 3.82 -12.25
N ILE A 351 20.62 4.23 -11.03
CA ILE A 351 19.62 4.90 -10.18
C ILE A 351 19.28 6.26 -10.77
N SER A 352 18.00 6.63 -10.74
CA SER A 352 17.53 7.93 -11.24
C SER A 352 17.72 9.03 -10.21
N SER A 353 18.21 10.18 -10.63
CA SER A 353 18.25 11.41 -9.84
C SER A 353 16.98 12.26 -9.97
N GLY A 354 16.05 11.86 -10.84
CA GLY A 354 14.76 12.56 -11.00
C GLY A 354 14.01 12.65 -9.68
N SER A 355 13.64 13.84 -9.25
CA SER A 355 12.99 14.14 -7.96
C SER A 355 13.78 13.72 -6.72
N ARG A 356 15.12 13.57 -6.81
CA ARG A 356 15.98 13.27 -5.66
C ARG A 356 15.86 14.35 -4.59
N GLY A 357 15.69 13.94 -3.34
CA GLY A 357 15.53 14.85 -2.21
C GLY A 357 14.10 15.43 -2.06
N GLN A 358 13.14 14.96 -2.86
CA GLN A 358 11.75 15.37 -2.72
C GLN A 358 11.22 15.02 -1.32
N VAL A 359 10.51 15.96 -0.69
CA VAL A 359 9.91 15.76 0.64
C VAL A 359 8.54 15.09 0.50
N ARG A 360 8.28 14.11 1.37
CA ARG A 360 6.98 13.41 1.49
C ARG A 360 6.70 13.05 2.95
N PRO A 361 5.43 13.08 3.39
CA PRO A 361 5.04 12.79 4.79
C PRO A 361 4.87 11.28 4.99
N VAL A 362 5.95 10.52 4.87
CA VAL A 362 5.95 9.05 4.90
C VAL A 362 7.01 8.46 5.84
N TRP A 363 7.79 9.31 6.49
CA TRP A 363 8.97 8.85 7.20
C TRP A 363 8.72 8.61 8.69
N ASP A 364 7.79 9.34 9.31
CA ASP A 364 7.48 9.14 10.73
C ASP A 364 6.84 7.77 10.99
N ILE A 365 5.97 7.28 10.11
CA ILE A 365 5.42 5.92 10.23
C ILE A 365 6.52 4.86 10.26
N LEU A 366 7.54 4.99 9.41
CA LEU A 366 8.69 4.07 9.33
C LEU A 366 9.63 4.24 10.50
N HIS A 367 10.00 5.48 10.86
CA HIS A 367 10.88 5.78 11.98
C HIS A 367 10.32 5.26 13.30
N TYR A 368 9.06 5.60 13.60
CA TYR A 368 8.47 5.20 14.87
C TYR A 368 8.22 3.69 14.95
N HIS A 369 7.98 3.02 13.83
CA HIS A 369 7.93 1.57 13.83
C HIS A 369 9.33 0.98 14.10
N TYR A 370 10.28 1.19 13.20
CA TYR A 370 11.56 0.49 13.27
C TYR A 370 12.43 0.94 14.46
N ALA A 371 12.59 2.24 14.67
CA ALA A 371 13.44 2.77 15.73
C ALA A 371 12.80 2.68 17.12
N ARG A 372 11.48 2.99 17.23
CA ARG A 372 10.85 3.12 18.56
C ARG A 372 10.05 1.89 18.99
N ARG A 373 9.26 1.27 18.11
CA ARG A 373 8.54 0.03 18.44
C ARG A 373 9.48 -1.16 18.49
N ARG A 374 10.41 -1.26 17.53
CA ARG A 374 11.30 -2.42 17.37
C ARG A 374 12.70 -2.25 17.94
N GLY A 375 13.12 -1.02 18.27
CA GLY A 375 14.45 -0.73 18.80
C GLY A 375 15.60 -0.98 17.81
N LEU A 376 15.31 -0.94 16.49
CA LEU A 376 16.30 -1.21 15.46
C LEU A 376 17.08 0.06 15.09
N SER A 377 18.35 -0.13 14.70
CA SER A 377 19.19 0.97 14.19
C SER A 377 18.81 1.26 12.73
N VAL A 378 18.23 2.43 12.49
CA VAL A 378 17.77 2.89 11.16
C VAL A 378 18.19 4.34 10.92
N PRO A 379 19.51 4.61 10.81
CA PRO A 379 20.04 5.98 10.84
C PRO A 379 19.51 6.84 9.67
N TYR A 380 19.37 6.29 8.47
CA TYR A 380 18.91 7.05 7.32
C TYR A 380 17.40 7.34 7.37
N ILE A 381 16.58 6.36 7.78
CA ILE A 381 15.14 6.59 8.02
C ILE A 381 14.95 7.64 9.11
N THR A 382 15.75 7.59 10.18
CA THR A 382 15.70 8.58 11.28
C THR A 382 16.03 9.97 10.77
N ALA A 383 17.13 10.14 10.04
CA ALA A 383 17.54 11.43 9.49
C ALA A 383 16.50 12.01 8.51
N MET A 384 15.89 11.15 7.66
CA MET A 384 14.80 11.59 6.78
C MET A 384 13.57 12.02 7.57
N ALA A 385 13.14 11.28 8.57
CA ALA A 385 12.00 11.65 9.42
C ALA A 385 12.27 13.00 10.12
N GLU A 386 13.46 13.19 10.68
CA GLU A 386 13.85 14.46 11.31
C GLU A 386 13.85 15.64 10.34
N SER A 387 14.24 15.43 9.07
CA SER A 387 14.25 16.48 8.05
C SER A 387 12.85 16.92 7.58
N VAL A 388 11.84 16.04 7.76
CA VAL A 388 10.46 16.30 7.31
C VAL A 388 9.55 16.79 8.44
N ARG A 389 9.89 16.43 9.68
CA ARG A 389 9.09 16.74 10.87
C ARG A 389 8.88 18.25 11.09
N PRO A 390 7.68 18.72 11.46
CA PRO A 390 6.46 17.92 11.59
C PRO A 390 5.82 17.63 10.23
N GLU A 391 5.47 16.35 10.00
CA GLU A 391 4.77 15.94 8.78
C GLU A 391 3.38 16.57 8.70
N GLY A 392 3.07 17.17 7.55
CA GLY A 392 1.76 17.70 7.20
C GLY A 392 0.89 16.71 6.45
N GLY A 393 -0.16 17.21 5.80
CA GLY A 393 -1.06 16.44 4.95
C GLY A 393 -0.40 15.97 3.66
N GLY A 394 -0.91 14.89 3.08
CA GLY A 394 -0.38 14.33 1.84
C GLY A 394 -0.34 15.32 0.68
N GLY A 395 -1.26 16.29 0.64
CA GLY A 395 -1.32 17.35 -0.37
C GLY A 395 -0.37 18.53 -0.15
N ASP A 396 0.23 18.67 1.03
CA ASP A 396 1.09 19.78 1.37
C ASP A 396 2.46 19.76 0.65
N TYR A 397 2.81 18.65 0.04
CA TYR A 397 4.11 18.36 -0.58
C TYR A 397 4.04 18.17 -2.10
N GLY A 398 2.92 18.53 -2.70
CA GLY A 398 2.64 18.22 -4.10
C GLY A 398 2.31 16.74 -4.32
N THR A 399 2.28 16.32 -5.57
CA THR A 399 1.85 14.98 -5.96
C THR A 399 2.85 14.31 -6.89
N THR A 400 2.90 13.00 -6.87
CA THR A 400 3.62 12.17 -7.84
C THR A 400 2.66 11.52 -8.83
N SER A 401 1.47 11.11 -8.35
CA SER A 401 0.47 10.38 -9.14
C SER A 401 -0.64 11.27 -9.74
N GLY A 402 -0.57 12.59 -9.56
CA GLY A 402 -1.62 13.52 -10.00
C GLY A 402 -2.70 13.81 -8.95
N GLY A 403 -2.61 13.24 -7.76
CA GLY A 403 -3.52 13.45 -6.63
C GLY A 403 -2.77 13.41 -5.29
N PHE A 404 -3.48 13.28 -4.20
CA PHE A 404 -2.86 13.15 -2.89
C PHE A 404 -2.49 11.68 -2.65
N ASP A 405 -1.19 11.39 -2.66
CA ASP A 405 -0.67 10.02 -2.62
C ASP A 405 -0.73 9.37 -1.23
N GLN A 406 -0.68 10.19 -0.15
CA GLN A 406 -0.70 9.77 1.25
C GLN A 406 -1.62 10.65 2.07
N LEU A 407 -2.15 10.12 3.19
CA LEU A 407 -2.96 10.89 4.14
C LEU A 407 -2.14 11.88 4.97
N GLY A 408 -0.90 11.52 5.31
CA GLY A 408 0.01 12.38 6.07
C GLY A 408 -0.26 12.44 7.58
N PHE A 409 0.25 13.50 8.22
CA PHE A 409 0.15 13.78 9.66
C PHE A 409 0.79 12.71 10.55
N GLY A 410 1.85 12.05 10.05
CA GLY A 410 2.55 10.99 10.78
C GLY A 410 3.11 11.44 12.13
N THR A 411 3.59 12.68 12.24
CA THR A 411 4.18 13.19 13.48
C THR A 411 3.18 13.21 14.64
N VAL A 412 1.95 13.70 14.43
CA VAL A 412 0.95 13.71 15.50
C VAL A 412 0.45 12.31 15.82
N MET A 413 0.46 11.39 14.86
CA MET A 413 -0.14 10.07 15.04
C MET A 413 0.84 9.01 15.54
N TYR A 414 2.06 8.95 15.00
CA TYR A 414 2.99 7.86 15.25
C TYR A 414 4.02 8.16 16.32
N ALA A 415 4.26 9.43 16.71
CA ALA A 415 5.23 9.79 17.74
C ALA A 415 5.05 8.97 19.04
N LYS A 416 6.19 8.58 19.66
CA LYS A 416 6.26 7.71 20.86
C LYS A 416 7.24 8.26 21.89
#